data_cd16d09aea497430a6a385d9af615b57
#
_entry.id   cd16d09aea497430a6a385d9af615b57
#
_cell.length_a   1.000
_cell.length_b   1.000
_cell.length_c   1.000
_cell.angle_alpha   90.00
_cell.angle_beta   90.00
_cell.angle_gamma   90.00
#
_symmetry.space_group_name_H-M   'P 1'
#
loop_
_entity.id
_entity.type
_entity.pdbx_description
1 polymer ?
#
loop_
_entity_poly.entity_id
_entity_poly.type
_entity_poly.pdbx_seq_one_letter_code
_entity_poly.pdbx_strand_id
1 'polypeptide(L)'
;MSYSILYYSKQVQEDIMNLPDTLQARYIGLTTRMIEHGPNLGLPHTDSFGGGLFELRLKGAEGIARVFFCTMVEQEIVMLHSFIKKTQKTPKNEIIKAIQIKLNYENEK
;
A
#
# COMPACT_ATOMS: atom_id res chain seq x y z
N MET A 1 -2.03 20.47 -4.81
CA MET A 1 -1.93 20.08 -3.39
C MET A 1 -1.29 18.72 -3.29
N SER A 2 -0.50 18.50 -2.26
CA SER A 2 0.24 17.26 -2.07
C SER A 2 -0.46 16.33 -1.08
N TYR A 3 -0.23 15.02 -1.28
CA TYR A 3 -0.66 14.01 -0.32
C TYR A 3 0.50 13.64 0.58
N SER A 4 0.20 13.16 1.78
CA SER A 4 1.21 12.71 2.73
C SER A 4 1.14 11.19 2.88
N ILE A 5 2.31 10.56 2.99
CA ILE A 5 2.39 9.11 3.20
C ILE A 5 2.61 8.87 4.69
N LEU A 6 1.72 8.08 5.28
CA LEU A 6 1.80 7.66 6.68
C LEU A 6 1.83 6.14 6.74
N TYR A 7 2.23 5.61 7.88
CA TYR A 7 2.30 4.17 8.10
C TYR A 7 1.47 3.81 9.31
N TYR A 8 0.70 2.73 9.22
CA TYR A 8 -0.13 2.25 10.31
C TYR A 8 0.69 2.01 11.58
N SER A 9 1.91 1.45 11.40
CA SER A 9 2.78 1.14 12.51
C SER A 9 4.24 1.20 12.05
N LYS A 10 5.14 1.23 13.02
CA LYS A 10 6.57 1.17 12.75
C LYS A 10 6.93 -0.14 12.03
N GLN A 11 6.26 -1.24 12.40
CA GLN A 11 6.51 -2.54 11.77
C GLN A 11 6.15 -2.50 10.27
N VAL A 12 5.02 -1.89 9.91
CA VAL A 12 4.64 -1.75 8.51
C VAL A 12 5.69 -0.95 7.76
N GLN A 13 6.14 0.14 8.34
CA GLN A 13 7.19 0.97 7.72
C GLN A 13 8.48 0.17 7.51
N GLU A 14 8.91 -0.56 8.52
CA GLU A 14 10.12 -1.38 8.43
C GLU A 14 10.00 -2.47 7.38
N ASP A 15 8.84 -3.15 7.33
CA ASP A 15 8.61 -4.20 6.34
C ASP A 15 8.72 -3.66 4.92
N ILE A 16 8.18 -2.48 4.66
CA ILE A 16 8.26 -1.85 3.35
C ILE A 16 9.70 -1.42 3.06
N MET A 17 10.40 -0.84 4.05
CA MET A 17 11.79 -0.41 3.87
C MET A 17 12.74 -1.58 3.67
N ASN A 18 12.34 -2.78 4.07
CA ASN A 18 13.14 -3.99 3.90
C ASN A 18 12.78 -4.81 2.67
N LEU A 19 11.92 -4.31 1.80
CA LEU A 19 11.65 -4.97 0.52
C LEU A 19 12.94 -5.07 -0.30
N PRO A 20 13.06 -6.12 -1.16
CA PRO A 20 14.20 -6.20 -2.08
C PRO A 20 14.36 -4.93 -2.91
N ASP A 21 15.60 -4.65 -3.31
CA ASP A 21 15.97 -3.36 -3.89
C ASP A 21 15.11 -2.90 -5.07
N THR A 22 14.79 -3.81 -6.00
CA THR A 22 13.98 -3.39 -7.16
C THR A 22 12.54 -3.08 -6.78
N LEU A 23 12.01 -3.80 -5.79
CA LEU A 23 10.65 -3.54 -5.28
C LEU A 23 10.62 -2.25 -4.46
N GLN A 24 11.67 -2.00 -3.69
CA GLN A 24 11.82 -0.76 -2.94
C GLN A 24 11.86 0.45 -3.88
N ALA A 25 12.65 0.35 -4.94
CA ALA A 25 12.75 1.43 -5.93
C ALA A 25 11.41 1.69 -6.59
N ARG A 26 10.66 0.64 -6.90
CA ARG A 26 9.33 0.78 -7.48
C ARG A 26 8.38 1.45 -6.49
N TYR A 27 8.45 1.06 -5.22
CA TYR A 27 7.62 1.69 -4.18
C TYR A 27 7.89 3.20 -4.11
N ILE A 28 9.15 3.59 -4.08
CA ILE A 28 9.53 5.00 -4.03
C ILE A 28 9.02 5.75 -5.25
N GLY A 29 9.19 5.18 -6.45
CA GLY A 29 8.74 5.81 -7.68
C GLY A 29 7.23 6.02 -7.73
N LEU A 30 6.46 4.99 -7.36
CA LEU A 30 5.00 5.09 -7.41
C LEU A 30 4.46 5.99 -6.30
N THR A 31 5.02 5.94 -5.08
CA THR A 31 4.56 6.82 -4.01
C THR A 31 4.89 8.27 -4.29
N THR A 32 6.01 8.55 -4.96
CA THR A 32 6.31 9.91 -5.40
C THR A 32 5.21 10.45 -6.31
N ARG A 33 4.72 9.63 -7.22
CA ARG A 33 3.59 10.01 -8.08
C ARG A 33 2.30 10.18 -7.29
N MET A 34 2.07 9.30 -6.30
CA MET A 34 0.86 9.39 -5.46
C MET A 34 0.84 10.67 -4.63
N ILE A 35 1.98 11.12 -4.16
CA ILE A 35 2.08 12.38 -3.40
C ILE A 35 1.61 13.56 -4.26
N GLU A 36 1.95 13.57 -5.53
CA GLU A 36 1.58 14.66 -6.43
C GLU A 36 0.18 14.51 -7.01
N HIS A 37 -0.22 13.29 -7.38
CA HIS A 37 -1.43 13.06 -8.18
C HIS A 37 -2.54 12.34 -7.45
N GLY A 38 -2.30 11.93 -6.21
CA GLY A 38 -3.30 11.22 -5.44
C GLY A 38 -3.11 9.71 -5.43
N PRO A 39 -3.87 9.04 -4.56
CA PRO A 39 -3.65 7.61 -4.28
C PRO A 39 -4.06 6.67 -5.39
N ASN A 40 -4.98 7.07 -6.25
CA ASN A 40 -5.51 6.19 -7.28
C ASN A 40 -4.81 6.43 -8.61
N LEU A 41 -3.67 5.76 -8.80
CA LEU A 41 -2.93 5.85 -10.06
C LEU A 41 -3.57 4.99 -11.16
N GLY A 42 -4.46 4.07 -10.79
CA GLY A 42 -5.09 3.16 -11.73
C GLY A 42 -4.21 1.97 -12.08
N LEU A 43 -4.80 0.97 -12.72
CA LEU A 43 -4.06 -0.21 -13.18
C LEU A 43 -3.01 0.21 -14.20
N PRO A 44 -1.86 -0.45 -14.23
CA PRO A 44 -1.49 -1.63 -13.42
C PRO A 44 -0.85 -1.31 -12.08
N HIS A 45 -0.84 -0.06 -11.66
CA HIS A 45 -0.10 0.39 -10.47
C HIS A 45 -0.90 0.28 -9.19
N THR A 46 -2.17 0.67 -9.22
CA THR A 46 -3.05 0.57 -8.05
C THR A 46 -4.38 -0.08 -8.45
N ASP A 47 -5.01 -0.72 -7.48
CA ASP A 47 -6.32 -1.33 -7.66
C ASP A 47 -7.14 -1.09 -6.42
N SER A 48 -8.46 -0.98 -6.58
CA SER A 48 -9.37 -0.71 -5.49
C SER A 48 -10.15 -1.98 -5.12
N PHE A 49 -10.26 -2.23 -3.81
CA PHE A 49 -11.11 -3.32 -3.30
C PHE A 49 -12.46 -2.81 -2.81
N GLY A 50 -12.73 -1.51 -2.96
CA GLY A 50 -13.93 -0.90 -2.42
C GLY A 50 -13.74 -0.50 -0.95
N GLY A 51 -14.69 0.26 -0.41
CA GLY A 51 -14.64 0.68 0.98
C GLY A 51 -13.44 1.54 1.38
N GLY A 52 -12.76 2.13 0.39
CA GLY A 52 -11.57 2.94 0.66
C GLY A 52 -10.28 2.16 0.82
N LEU A 53 -10.29 0.85 0.56
CA LEU A 53 -9.10 0.01 0.61
C LEU A 53 -8.52 -0.14 -0.79
N PHE A 54 -7.23 0.11 -0.92
CA PHE A 54 -6.50 0.03 -2.18
C PHE A 54 -5.29 -0.87 -2.05
N GLU A 55 -4.80 -1.34 -3.18
CA GLU A 55 -3.59 -2.16 -3.29
C GLU A 55 -2.61 -1.44 -4.21
N LEU A 56 -1.37 -1.26 -3.74
CA LEU A 56 -0.26 -0.77 -4.55
C LEU A 56 0.50 -1.98 -5.06
N ARG A 57 0.67 -2.07 -6.38
CA ARG A 57 1.21 -3.25 -7.05
C ARG A 57 2.65 -2.99 -7.45
N LEU A 58 3.58 -3.72 -6.81
CA LEU A 58 5.01 -3.58 -7.04
C LEU A 58 5.53 -4.79 -7.79
N LYS A 59 6.22 -4.55 -8.90
CA LYS A 59 6.83 -5.60 -9.69
C LYS A 59 8.27 -5.21 -10.01
N GLY A 60 9.19 -6.11 -9.75
CA GLY A 60 10.61 -5.89 -9.99
C GLY A 60 11.30 -7.18 -10.36
N ALA A 61 12.62 -7.11 -10.58
CA ALA A 61 13.42 -8.26 -10.95
C ALA A 61 13.39 -9.33 -9.87
N GLU A 62 13.21 -8.94 -8.61
CA GLU A 62 13.28 -9.86 -7.48
C GLU A 62 11.91 -10.44 -7.09
N GLY A 63 10.84 -10.08 -7.81
CA GLY A 63 9.53 -10.63 -7.55
C GLY A 63 8.41 -9.62 -7.60
N ILE A 64 7.35 -9.94 -6.89
CA ILE A 64 6.13 -9.13 -6.84
C ILE A 64 5.77 -8.90 -5.37
N ALA A 65 5.44 -7.67 -5.03
CA ALA A 65 4.93 -7.32 -3.71
C ALA A 65 3.66 -6.52 -3.83
N ARG A 66 2.88 -6.49 -2.75
CA ARG A 66 1.68 -5.69 -2.65
C ARG A 66 1.72 -4.90 -1.36
N VAL A 67 1.27 -3.65 -1.42
CA VAL A 67 1.11 -2.80 -0.24
C VAL A 67 -0.33 -2.34 -0.19
N PHE A 68 -1.05 -2.71 0.85
CA PHE A 68 -2.41 -2.25 1.05
C PHE A 68 -2.39 -0.88 1.70
N PHE A 69 -3.23 0.02 1.24
CA PHE A 69 -3.32 1.36 1.80
C PHE A 69 -4.75 1.86 1.77
N CYS A 70 -5.02 2.86 2.58
CA CYS A 70 -6.29 3.57 2.57
C CYS A 70 -6.02 5.07 2.56
N THR A 71 -7.06 5.85 2.29
CA THR A 71 -6.96 7.30 2.33
C THR A 71 -7.78 7.81 3.49
N MET A 72 -7.27 8.84 4.13
CA MET A 72 -7.94 9.51 5.23
C MET A 72 -8.17 10.97 4.86
N VAL A 73 -8.89 11.68 5.71
CA VAL A 73 -9.10 13.11 5.51
C VAL A 73 -7.76 13.85 5.45
N GLU A 74 -7.78 15.05 4.91
CA GLU A 74 -6.59 15.91 4.78
C GLU A 74 -5.50 15.34 3.87
N GLN A 75 -5.92 14.52 2.90
CA GLN A 75 -5.02 14.00 1.87
C GLN A 75 -3.90 13.12 2.44
N GLU A 76 -4.25 12.30 3.42
CA GLU A 76 -3.34 11.32 3.98
C GLU A 76 -3.53 9.96 3.30
N ILE A 77 -2.42 9.33 2.93
CA ILE A 77 -2.38 7.97 2.39
C ILE A 77 -1.69 7.12 3.46
N VAL A 78 -2.41 6.15 4.01
CA VAL A 78 -1.89 5.35 5.12
C VAL A 78 -1.58 3.95 4.64
N MET A 79 -0.30 3.56 4.73
CA MET A 79 0.14 2.21 4.39
C MET A 79 -0.21 1.29 5.55
N LEU A 80 -0.98 0.24 5.26
CA LEU A 80 -1.57 -0.63 6.27
C LEU A 80 -0.85 -1.96 6.44
N HIS A 81 -0.40 -2.56 5.32
CA HIS A 81 0.13 -3.92 5.34
C HIS A 81 0.85 -4.18 4.02
N SER A 82 1.94 -4.93 4.07
CA SER A 82 2.66 -5.33 2.86
C SER A 82 2.98 -6.81 2.92
N PHE A 83 3.13 -7.42 1.74
CA PHE A 83 3.58 -8.80 1.66
C PHE A 83 4.20 -9.06 0.29
N ILE A 84 5.05 -10.08 0.23
CA ILE A 84 5.66 -10.52 -1.02
C ILE A 84 4.75 -11.60 -1.59
N LYS A 85 4.37 -11.44 -2.84
CA LYS A 85 3.38 -12.27 -3.49
C LYS A 85 4.06 -13.47 -4.16
N LYS A 86 3.49 -14.65 -3.93
CA LYS A 86 4.00 -15.89 -4.52
C LYS A 86 3.09 -16.45 -5.60
N THR A 87 1.90 -15.88 -5.77
CA THR A 87 0.89 -16.35 -6.72
C THR A 87 0.36 -15.16 -7.53
N GLN A 88 -0.38 -15.44 -8.59
CA GLN A 88 -0.95 -14.38 -9.44
C GLN A 88 -2.04 -13.58 -8.72
N LYS A 89 -2.84 -14.26 -7.91
CA LYS A 89 -3.92 -13.60 -7.17
C LYS A 89 -3.43 -13.14 -5.81
N THR A 90 -4.00 -12.03 -5.33
CA THR A 90 -3.80 -11.60 -3.95
C THR A 90 -4.54 -12.58 -3.04
N PRO A 91 -3.83 -13.24 -2.10
CA PRO A 91 -4.47 -14.20 -1.20
C PRO A 91 -5.55 -13.55 -0.35
N LYS A 92 -6.67 -14.26 -0.16
CA LYS A 92 -7.79 -13.75 0.62
C LYS A 92 -7.41 -13.39 2.06
N ASN A 93 -6.54 -14.19 2.68
CA ASN A 93 -6.11 -13.94 4.06
C ASN A 93 -5.35 -12.61 4.16
N GLU A 94 -4.62 -12.21 3.14
CA GLU A 94 -3.93 -10.93 3.15
C GLU A 94 -4.91 -9.77 3.01
N ILE A 95 -5.95 -9.94 2.19
CA ILE A 95 -6.99 -8.93 2.04
C ILE A 95 -7.75 -8.77 3.37
N ILE A 96 -8.12 -9.89 4.01
CA ILE A 96 -8.83 -9.88 5.29
C ILE A 96 -7.98 -9.18 6.36
N LYS A 97 -6.69 -9.48 6.38
CA LYS A 97 -5.77 -8.84 7.32
C LYS A 97 -5.71 -7.33 7.11
N ALA A 98 -5.65 -6.89 5.85
CA ALA A 98 -5.62 -5.47 5.53
C ALA A 98 -6.92 -4.77 5.94
N ILE A 99 -8.05 -5.42 5.72
CA ILE A 99 -9.36 -4.89 6.14
C ILE A 99 -9.40 -4.72 7.66
N GLN A 100 -8.93 -5.74 8.40
CA GLN A 100 -8.91 -5.69 9.85
C GLN A 100 -8.02 -4.54 10.36
N ILE A 101 -6.87 -4.36 9.76
CA ILE A 101 -5.95 -3.28 10.11
C ILE A 101 -6.59 -1.93 9.83
N LYS A 102 -7.25 -1.80 8.67
CA LYS A 102 -7.93 -0.57 8.31
C LYS A 102 -9.01 -0.21 9.32
N LEU A 103 -9.82 -1.18 9.74
CA LEU A 103 -10.85 -0.97 10.75
C LEU A 103 -10.23 -0.53 12.07
N ASN A 104 -9.16 -1.19 12.49
CA ASN A 104 -8.46 -0.81 13.72
C ASN A 104 -7.95 0.63 13.64
N TYR A 105 -7.36 1.00 12.52
CA TYR A 105 -6.83 2.33 12.33
C TYR A 105 -7.95 3.39 12.39
N GLU A 106 -9.08 3.13 11.74
CA GLU A 106 -10.21 4.04 11.74
C GLU A 106 -10.81 4.21 13.13
N ASN A 107 -10.85 3.11 13.91
CA ASN A 107 -11.41 3.14 15.26
C ASN A 107 -10.51 3.86 16.26
N GLU A 108 -9.22 3.98 15.97
CA GLU A 108 -8.26 4.69 16.82
C GLU A 108 -8.27 6.20 16.56
N LYS A 109 -8.91 6.63 15.52
CA LYS A 109 -9.06 8.04 15.15
C LYS A 109 -10.36 8.64 15.71
#